data_33ba9bfaca33541ed96894084b2bddf6
#
_entry.id   33ba9bfaca33541ed96894084b2bddf6
#
_cell.length_a   1.000
_cell.length_b   1.000
_cell.length_c   1.000
_cell.angle_alpha   90.00
_cell.angle_beta   90.00
_cell.angle_gamma   90.00
#
_symmetry.space_group_name_H-M   'P 1'
#
loop_
_entity.id
_entity.type
_entity.pdbx_description
1 polymer ?
#
loop_
_entity_poly.entity_id
_entity_poly.type
_entity_poly.pdbx_seq_one_letter_code
_entity_poly.pdbx_strand_id
1 'polypeptide(L)'
;MVDHALRTFHQMVQDRVQLTEKSLCAILTVYLDNDLIEQLHTVFNTMPSEIGVSPGTKSYSLVLKAFCQQKDMESARNLLHKMENPDIGSYNVLLEAYSKNGDGVEFDEILKEIKNKGLEHDCTTYNHRILRFCKNKESVRAKKLLDEMVAKGVKPNSASYNMIIHGFCKLGDFESVQKVLERMLADGYVAPCSISYITLFQHMVKEGEFDSALNMCKEIIRRKWVPPFEAMDGLVKGLVEISKVEAAKEVVEKMKKRLKGNAADSWKTHEAALPL
;
A
#
# COMPACT_ATOMS: atom_id res chain seq x y z
N MET A 1 -4.01 -23.49 -12.75
CA MET A 1 -2.66 -22.91 -13.04
C MET A 1 -1.57 -23.55 -12.19
N VAL A 2 -1.82 -23.83 -10.90
CA VAL A 2 -0.85 -24.48 -10.00
C VAL A 2 -0.36 -25.80 -10.57
N ASP A 3 -1.27 -26.72 -10.93
CA ASP A 3 -0.92 -28.05 -11.46
C ASP A 3 -0.06 -27.98 -12.73
N HIS A 4 -0.28 -26.96 -13.56
CA HIS A 4 0.53 -26.78 -14.76
C HIS A 4 1.96 -26.38 -14.42
N ALA A 5 2.13 -25.40 -13.51
CA ALA A 5 3.43 -24.93 -13.06
C ALA A 5 4.22 -26.09 -12.39
N LEU A 6 3.56 -26.90 -11.57
CA LEU A 6 4.13 -28.07 -10.93
C LEU A 6 4.56 -29.12 -11.94
N ARG A 7 3.69 -29.46 -12.90
CA ARG A 7 4.04 -30.42 -13.96
C ARG A 7 5.25 -29.95 -14.77
N THR A 8 5.25 -28.67 -15.16
CA THR A 8 6.38 -28.08 -15.89
C THR A 8 7.67 -28.16 -15.07
N PHE A 9 7.61 -27.85 -13.79
CA PHE A 9 8.77 -27.92 -12.90
C PHE A 9 9.29 -29.37 -12.77
N HIS A 10 8.39 -30.34 -12.52
CA HIS A 10 8.77 -31.76 -12.45
C HIS A 10 9.34 -32.26 -13.79
N GLN A 11 8.78 -31.81 -14.91
CA GLN A 11 9.33 -32.18 -16.23
C GLN A 11 10.75 -31.62 -16.39
N MET A 12 11.02 -30.37 -15.96
CA MET A 12 12.38 -29.79 -15.98
C MET A 12 13.37 -30.63 -15.13
N VAL A 13 12.92 -31.12 -13.97
CA VAL A 13 13.74 -32.01 -13.12
C VAL A 13 14.03 -33.32 -13.85
N GLN A 14 13.01 -33.95 -14.45
CA GLN A 14 13.16 -35.23 -15.20
C GLN A 14 14.06 -35.06 -16.42
N ASP A 15 13.92 -33.98 -17.15
CA ASP A 15 14.72 -33.65 -18.34
C ASP A 15 16.15 -33.19 -17.99
N ARG A 16 16.51 -33.20 -16.69
CA ARG A 16 17.82 -32.75 -16.17
C ARG A 16 18.20 -31.34 -16.62
N VAL A 17 17.22 -30.47 -16.77
CA VAL A 17 17.48 -29.04 -17.02
C VAL A 17 18.23 -28.48 -15.82
N GLN A 18 19.25 -27.66 -16.07
CA GLN A 18 19.98 -26.99 -14.98
C GLN A 18 19.04 -26.01 -14.27
N LEU A 19 18.61 -26.38 -13.08
CA LEU A 19 17.78 -25.53 -12.22
C LEU A 19 18.64 -24.56 -11.44
N THR A 20 18.05 -23.43 -11.07
CA THR A 20 18.71 -22.35 -10.32
C THR A 20 17.82 -21.88 -9.17
N GLU A 21 18.34 -21.01 -8.30
CA GLU A 21 17.51 -20.36 -7.27
C GLU A 21 16.26 -19.68 -7.88
N LYS A 22 16.35 -19.16 -9.11
CA LYS A 22 15.19 -18.58 -9.79
C LYS A 22 14.08 -19.61 -10.02
N SER A 23 14.44 -20.84 -10.37
CA SER A 23 13.48 -21.94 -10.55
C SER A 23 12.84 -22.33 -9.23
N LEU A 24 13.62 -22.39 -8.14
CA LEU A 24 13.11 -22.61 -6.79
C LEU A 24 12.18 -21.48 -6.36
N CYS A 25 12.56 -20.21 -6.55
CA CYS A 25 11.71 -19.06 -6.24
C CYS A 25 10.40 -19.08 -7.04
N ALA A 26 10.43 -19.47 -8.31
CA ALA A 26 9.22 -19.53 -9.13
C ALA A 26 8.20 -20.52 -8.55
N ILE A 27 8.61 -21.71 -8.16
CA ILE A 27 7.72 -22.71 -7.57
C ILE A 27 7.22 -22.29 -6.19
N LEU A 28 8.10 -21.73 -5.34
CA LEU A 28 7.70 -21.19 -4.03
C LEU A 28 6.68 -20.05 -4.17
N THR A 29 6.84 -19.19 -5.19
CA THR A 29 5.88 -18.10 -5.46
C THR A 29 4.51 -18.68 -5.85
N VAL A 30 4.47 -19.72 -6.70
CA VAL A 30 3.22 -20.38 -7.06
C VAL A 30 2.49 -20.93 -5.84
N TYR A 31 3.21 -21.57 -4.92
CA TYR A 31 2.60 -22.05 -3.68
C TYR A 31 2.11 -20.90 -2.78
N LEU A 32 2.93 -19.85 -2.62
CA LEU A 32 2.60 -18.69 -1.80
C LEU A 32 1.35 -17.95 -2.34
N ASP A 33 1.27 -17.70 -3.64
CA ASP A 33 0.17 -16.98 -4.28
C ASP A 33 -1.16 -17.76 -4.26
N ASN A 34 -1.11 -19.09 -4.05
CA ASN A 34 -2.29 -19.95 -3.95
C ASN A 34 -2.56 -20.43 -2.52
N ASP A 35 -1.91 -19.83 -1.52
CA ASP A 35 -2.08 -20.14 -0.09
C ASP A 35 -1.78 -21.61 0.28
N LEU A 36 -0.89 -22.24 -0.50
CA LEU A 36 -0.46 -23.62 -0.31
C LEU A 36 0.80 -23.69 0.57
N ILE A 37 0.69 -23.21 1.79
CA ILE A 37 1.84 -22.92 2.65
C ILE A 37 2.55 -24.21 3.14
N GLU A 38 1.81 -25.27 3.46
CA GLU A 38 2.41 -26.54 3.88
C GLU A 38 3.28 -27.15 2.76
N GLN A 39 2.78 -27.10 1.52
CA GLN A 39 3.51 -27.55 0.35
C GLN A 39 4.75 -26.65 0.10
N LEU A 40 4.62 -25.34 0.31
CA LEU A 40 5.75 -24.44 0.22
C LEU A 40 6.87 -24.82 1.19
N HIS A 41 6.53 -25.09 2.45
CA HIS A 41 7.52 -25.52 3.46
C HIS A 41 8.15 -26.87 3.10
N THR A 42 7.36 -27.83 2.64
CA THR A 42 7.85 -29.12 2.21
C THR A 42 8.87 -28.97 1.07
N VAL A 43 8.48 -28.23 0.03
CA VAL A 43 9.34 -27.98 -1.14
C VAL A 43 10.61 -27.21 -0.75
N PHE A 44 10.51 -26.20 0.10
CA PHE A 44 11.69 -25.44 0.55
C PHE A 44 12.69 -26.33 1.31
N ASN A 45 12.22 -27.30 2.08
CA ASN A 45 13.08 -28.17 2.89
C ASN A 45 13.68 -29.35 2.10
N THR A 46 12.98 -29.88 1.10
CA THR A 46 13.41 -31.07 0.36
C THR A 46 14.07 -30.75 -0.98
N MET A 47 13.46 -29.90 -1.75
CA MET A 47 13.82 -29.63 -3.15
C MET A 47 15.25 -29.09 -3.34
N PRO A 48 15.78 -28.17 -2.50
CA PRO A 48 17.14 -27.67 -2.67
C PRO A 48 18.19 -28.77 -2.76
N SER A 49 18.08 -29.82 -1.92
CA SER A 49 18.99 -30.97 -1.91
C SER A 49 18.78 -31.84 -3.15
N GLU A 50 17.53 -32.01 -3.60
CA GLU A 50 17.20 -32.86 -4.76
C GLU A 50 17.69 -32.26 -6.08
N ILE A 51 17.63 -30.96 -6.24
CA ILE A 51 18.01 -30.24 -7.46
C ILE A 51 19.43 -29.64 -7.40
N GLY A 52 20.14 -29.80 -6.28
CA GLY A 52 21.50 -29.28 -6.09
C GLY A 52 21.58 -27.74 -6.08
N VAL A 53 20.53 -27.04 -5.62
CA VAL A 53 20.45 -25.59 -5.56
C VAL A 53 20.43 -25.11 -4.11
N SER A 54 21.37 -24.26 -3.73
CA SER A 54 21.34 -23.61 -2.42
C SER A 54 20.32 -22.50 -2.38
N PRO A 55 19.39 -22.49 -1.38
CA PRO A 55 18.48 -21.37 -1.17
C PRO A 55 19.24 -20.08 -0.87
N GLY A 56 18.89 -19.01 -1.58
CA GLY A 56 19.45 -17.67 -1.32
C GLY A 56 18.44 -16.77 -0.63
N THR A 57 18.79 -15.49 -0.46
CA THR A 57 17.98 -14.49 0.25
C THR A 57 16.54 -14.40 -0.28
N LYS A 58 16.35 -14.54 -1.62
CA LYS A 58 15.01 -14.48 -2.23
C LYS A 58 14.13 -15.66 -1.85
N SER A 59 14.69 -16.88 -1.87
CA SER A 59 13.98 -18.10 -1.45
C SER A 59 13.56 -17.99 0.01
N TYR A 60 14.49 -17.58 0.89
CA TYR A 60 14.18 -17.33 2.30
C TYR A 60 13.11 -16.28 2.50
N SER A 61 13.13 -15.18 1.75
CA SER A 61 12.12 -14.11 1.84
C SER A 61 10.71 -14.59 1.47
N LEU A 62 10.58 -15.55 0.54
CA LEU A 62 9.28 -16.16 0.22
C LEU A 62 8.76 -17.01 1.39
N VAL A 63 9.64 -17.79 2.03
CA VAL A 63 9.27 -18.59 3.21
C VAL A 63 8.94 -17.69 4.40
N LEU A 64 9.70 -16.62 4.62
CA LEU A 64 9.36 -15.59 5.63
C LEU A 64 7.96 -15.03 5.41
N LYS A 65 7.60 -14.69 4.15
CA LYS A 65 6.26 -14.22 3.80
C LYS A 65 5.19 -15.27 4.12
N ALA A 66 5.47 -16.54 3.85
CA ALA A 66 4.55 -17.65 4.15
C ALA A 66 4.25 -17.74 5.65
N PHE A 67 5.28 -17.73 6.51
CA PHE A 67 5.10 -17.71 7.96
C PHE A 67 4.32 -16.46 8.41
N CYS A 68 4.63 -15.29 7.87
CA CYS A 68 3.92 -14.06 8.18
C CYS A 68 2.43 -14.10 7.77
N GLN A 69 2.07 -14.76 6.65
CA GLN A 69 0.68 -14.96 6.24
C GLN A 69 -0.07 -15.86 7.23
N GLN A 70 0.56 -16.90 7.73
CA GLN A 70 0.01 -17.78 8.77
C GLN A 70 0.00 -17.15 10.17
N LYS A 71 0.55 -15.94 10.32
CA LYS A 71 0.77 -15.25 11.61
C LYS A 71 1.72 -16.01 12.55
N ASP A 72 2.51 -16.92 12.03
CA ASP A 72 3.58 -17.60 12.77
C ASP A 72 4.84 -16.74 12.79
N MET A 73 4.79 -15.70 13.61
CA MET A 73 5.87 -14.71 13.71
C MET A 73 7.11 -15.28 14.41
N GLU A 74 6.94 -16.29 15.24
CA GLU A 74 8.06 -16.99 15.90
C GLU A 74 8.90 -17.75 14.87
N SER A 75 8.27 -18.56 14.03
CA SER A 75 8.96 -19.27 12.95
C SER A 75 9.60 -18.32 11.94
N ALA A 76 8.92 -17.23 11.60
CA ALA A 76 9.46 -16.20 10.72
C ALA A 76 10.75 -15.59 11.30
N ARG A 77 10.74 -15.22 12.60
CA ARG A 77 11.92 -14.64 13.26
C ARG A 77 13.07 -15.64 13.38
N ASN A 78 12.75 -16.89 13.74
CA ASN A 78 13.74 -17.98 13.80
C ASN A 78 14.36 -18.23 12.42
N LEU A 79 13.59 -18.19 11.35
CA LEU A 79 14.10 -18.32 9.99
C LEU A 79 15.01 -17.17 9.59
N LEU A 80 14.64 -15.91 9.90
CA LEU A 80 15.48 -14.74 9.65
C LEU A 80 16.87 -14.89 10.34
N HIS A 81 16.89 -15.38 11.58
CA HIS A 81 18.14 -15.58 12.33
C HIS A 81 18.99 -16.74 11.80
N LYS A 82 18.38 -17.71 11.11
CA LYS A 82 19.10 -18.82 10.43
C LYS A 82 19.72 -18.40 9.10
N MET A 83 19.30 -17.28 8.52
CA MET A 83 19.88 -16.77 7.28
C MET A 83 21.32 -16.31 7.55
N GLU A 84 22.29 -16.77 6.75
CA GLU A 84 23.68 -16.33 6.88
C GLU A 84 23.85 -14.83 6.68
N ASN A 85 23.18 -14.27 5.67
CA ASN A 85 23.27 -12.87 5.29
C ASN A 85 21.88 -12.29 4.99
N PRO A 86 21.05 -12.05 6.01
CA PRO A 86 19.74 -11.39 5.79
C PRO A 86 19.95 -9.94 5.33
N ASP A 87 19.30 -9.59 4.23
CA ASP A 87 19.31 -8.23 3.68
C ASP A 87 18.16 -7.38 4.22
N ILE A 88 18.14 -6.09 3.88
CA ILE A 88 17.07 -5.18 4.30
C ILE A 88 15.69 -5.64 3.82
N GLY A 89 15.63 -6.32 2.66
CA GLY A 89 14.39 -6.89 2.13
C GLY A 89 13.80 -7.98 3.04
N SER A 90 14.64 -8.85 3.59
CA SER A 90 14.23 -9.89 4.55
C SER A 90 13.64 -9.27 5.83
N TYR A 91 14.27 -8.22 6.37
CA TYR A 91 13.75 -7.48 7.52
C TYR A 91 12.45 -6.75 7.21
N ASN A 92 12.30 -6.18 6.01
CA ASN A 92 11.09 -5.50 5.59
C ASN A 92 9.86 -6.43 5.58
N VAL A 93 10.03 -7.73 5.31
CA VAL A 93 8.94 -8.72 5.40
C VAL A 93 8.38 -8.78 6.82
N LEU A 94 9.25 -8.84 7.84
CA LEU A 94 8.80 -8.85 9.23
C LEU A 94 8.21 -7.50 9.66
N LEU A 95 8.83 -6.38 9.26
CA LEU A 95 8.29 -5.04 9.54
C LEU A 95 6.87 -4.86 8.97
N GLU A 96 6.62 -5.38 7.77
CA GLU A 96 5.28 -5.38 7.18
C GLU A 96 4.29 -6.17 8.03
N ALA A 97 4.66 -7.39 8.42
CA ALA A 97 3.80 -8.27 9.21
C ALA A 97 3.50 -7.69 10.60
N TYR A 98 4.51 -7.24 11.35
CA TYR A 98 4.31 -6.61 12.65
C TYR A 98 3.49 -5.31 12.55
N SER A 99 3.70 -4.52 11.48
CA SER A 99 2.88 -3.33 11.22
C SER A 99 1.41 -3.65 10.95
N LYS A 100 1.12 -4.77 10.27
CA LYS A 100 -0.25 -5.23 10.00
C LYS A 100 -0.93 -5.76 11.27
N ASN A 101 -0.22 -6.52 12.06
CA ASN A 101 -0.72 -7.13 13.30
C ASN A 101 -0.89 -6.10 14.43
N GLY A 102 -0.19 -4.98 14.39
CA GLY A 102 -0.19 -3.98 15.46
C GLY A 102 0.89 -4.21 16.53
N ASP A 103 1.81 -5.14 16.29
CA ASP A 103 2.88 -5.56 17.20
C ASP A 103 4.01 -4.51 17.23
N GLY A 104 3.79 -3.48 18.01
CA GLY A 104 4.65 -2.31 18.02
C GLY A 104 5.99 -2.51 18.68
N VAL A 105 6.07 -3.35 19.70
CA VAL A 105 7.33 -3.65 20.43
C VAL A 105 8.27 -4.42 19.52
N GLU A 106 7.76 -5.47 18.89
CA GLU A 106 8.50 -6.34 17.98
C GLU A 106 8.97 -5.57 16.74
N PHE A 107 8.13 -4.66 16.23
CA PHE A 107 8.51 -3.77 15.15
C PHE A 107 9.74 -2.92 15.50
N ASP A 108 9.77 -2.35 16.71
CA ASP A 108 10.91 -1.53 17.17
C ASP A 108 12.16 -2.38 17.43
N GLU A 109 11.99 -3.63 17.86
CA GLU A 109 13.11 -4.58 18.00
C GLU A 109 13.74 -4.88 16.63
N ILE A 110 12.95 -5.15 15.61
CA ILE A 110 13.46 -5.36 14.24
C ILE A 110 14.22 -4.12 13.74
N LEU A 111 13.74 -2.90 14.00
CA LEU A 111 14.48 -1.68 13.65
C LEU A 111 15.82 -1.56 14.39
N LYS A 112 15.90 -1.99 15.65
CA LYS A 112 17.17 -2.06 16.41
C LYS A 112 18.12 -3.10 15.81
N GLU A 113 17.61 -4.27 15.40
CA GLU A 113 18.41 -5.30 14.75
C GLU A 113 19.00 -4.82 13.42
N ILE A 114 18.18 -4.16 12.56
CA ILE A 114 18.64 -3.55 11.31
C ILE A 114 19.81 -2.59 11.58
N LYS A 115 19.65 -1.70 12.58
CA LYS A 115 20.69 -0.74 12.98
C LYS A 115 21.94 -1.43 13.48
N ASN A 116 21.82 -2.45 14.33
CA ASN A 116 22.95 -3.18 14.91
C ASN A 116 23.76 -3.95 13.84
N LYS A 117 23.09 -4.40 12.77
CA LYS A 117 23.73 -5.03 11.61
C LYS A 117 24.32 -4.01 10.63
N GLY A 118 24.18 -2.72 10.87
CA GLY A 118 24.66 -1.67 9.96
C GLY A 118 23.94 -1.61 8.64
N LEU A 119 22.73 -2.18 8.53
CA LEU A 119 21.92 -2.14 7.34
C LEU A 119 21.26 -0.76 7.21
N GLU A 120 21.35 -0.19 6.01
CA GLU A 120 20.68 1.08 5.72
C GLU A 120 19.21 0.87 5.41
N HIS A 121 18.38 1.81 5.85
CA HIS A 121 16.95 1.81 5.54
C HIS A 121 16.73 2.16 4.07
N ASP A 122 15.97 1.33 3.37
CA ASP A 122 15.48 1.62 2.03
C ASP A 122 14.12 2.34 2.04
N CYS A 123 13.59 2.64 0.86
CA CYS A 123 12.27 3.28 0.72
C CYS A 123 11.16 2.47 1.39
N THR A 124 11.23 1.15 1.35
CA THR A 124 10.24 0.24 1.95
C THR A 124 10.28 0.31 3.47
N THR A 125 11.47 0.28 4.07
CA THR A 125 11.66 0.43 5.52
C THR A 125 11.09 1.77 6.02
N TYR A 126 11.41 2.88 5.33
CA TYR A 126 10.84 4.18 5.66
C TYR A 126 9.32 4.20 5.54
N ASN A 127 8.75 3.58 4.51
CA ASN A 127 7.30 3.49 4.33
C ASN A 127 6.62 2.71 5.47
N HIS A 128 7.20 1.62 5.96
CA HIS A 128 6.66 0.89 7.12
C HIS A 128 6.69 1.76 8.39
N ARG A 129 7.77 2.51 8.63
CA ARG A 129 7.89 3.45 9.75
C ARG A 129 6.87 4.60 9.65
N ILE A 130 6.71 5.20 8.45
CA ILE A 130 5.71 6.24 8.17
C ILE A 130 4.30 5.72 8.44
N LEU A 131 3.97 4.55 7.89
CA LEU A 131 2.65 3.93 8.06
C LEU A 131 2.32 3.71 9.54
N ARG A 132 3.30 3.23 10.32
CA ARG A 132 3.12 3.02 11.75
C ARG A 132 2.81 4.32 12.49
N PHE A 133 3.59 5.39 12.25
CA PHE A 133 3.28 6.70 12.86
C PHE A 133 1.88 7.21 12.46
N CYS A 134 1.48 7.06 11.19
CA CYS A 134 0.16 7.46 10.75
C CYS A 134 -0.96 6.62 11.41
N LYS A 135 -0.77 5.32 11.60
CA LYS A 135 -1.71 4.45 12.33
C LYS A 135 -1.87 4.88 13.79
N ASN A 136 -0.78 5.31 14.42
CA ASN A 136 -0.76 5.78 15.82
C ASN A 136 -1.23 7.24 15.96
N LYS A 137 -1.77 7.87 14.91
CA LYS A 137 -2.18 9.28 14.88
C LYS A 137 -1.02 10.28 15.09
N GLU A 138 0.20 9.86 14.82
CA GLU A 138 1.43 10.65 14.96
C GLU A 138 1.90 11.20 13.60
N SER A 139 0.99 11.74 12.78
CA SER A 139 1.29 12.17 11.41
C SER A 139 2.39 13.24 11.31
N VAL A 140 2.55 14.08 12.34
CA VAL A 140 3.66 15.04 12.42
C VAL A 140 5.03 14.33 12.49
N ARG A 141 5.11 13.22 13.22
CA ARG A 141 6.34 12.39 13.27
C ARG A 141 6.58 11.68 11.94
N ALA A 142 5.50 11.20 11.29
CA ALA A 142 5.58 10.62 9.96
C ALA A 142 6.15 11.63 8.93
N LYS A 143 5.73 12.91 9.00
CA LYS A 143 6.27 13.98 8.15
C LYS A 143 7.76 14.23 8.42
N LYS A 144 8.19 14.27 9.69
CA LYS A 144 9.62 14.40 10.05
C LYS A 144 10.45 13.22 9.51
N LEU A 145 9.86 12.03 9.51
CA LEU A 145 10.52 10.84 8.96
C LEU A 145 10.70 10.92 7.43
N LEU A 146 9.79 11.58 6.72
CA LEU A 146 9.96 11.91 5.30
C LEU A 146 11.16 12.87 5.09
N ASP A 147 11.35 13.84 6.01
CA ASP A 147 12.52 14.74 5.98
C ASP A 147 13.83 13.96 6.17
N GLU A 148 13.85 13.04 7.14
CA GLU A 148 14.99 12.15 7.40
C GLU A 148 15.31 11.29 6.17
N MET A 149 14.29 10.70 5.55
CA MET A 149 14.41 9.86 4.37
C MET A 149 15.11 10.60 3.22
N VAL A 150 14.66 11.82 2.91
CA VAL A 150 15.26 12.67 1.88
C VAL A 150 16.70 13.08 2.25
N ALA A 151 16.95 13.47 3.50
CA ALA A 151 18.27 13.84 3.99
C ALA A 151 19.29 12.69 3.90
N LYS A 152 18.82 11.44 4.00
CA LYS A 152 19.63 10.22 3.81
C LYS A 152 19.79 9.82 2.34
N GLY A 153 19.29 10.60 1.39
CA GLY A 153 19.37 10.31 -0.03
C GLY A 153 18.40 9.23 -0.51
N VAL A 154 17.47 8.76 0.33
CA VAL A 154 16.46 7.80 -0.03
C VAL A 154 15.27 8.55 -0.66
N LYS A 155 14.98 8.25 -1.93
CA LYS A 155 13.90 8.93 -2.67
C LYS A 155 12.52 8.44 -2.24
N PRO A 156 11.63 9.33 -1.77
CA PRO A 156 10.24 8.99 -1.49
C PRO A 156 9.50 8.56 -2.76
N ASN A 157 8.54 7.67 -2.61
CA ASN A 157 7.63 7.28 -3.67
C ASN A 157 6.19 7.75 -3.38
N SER A 158 5.25 7.50 -4.30
CA SER A 158 3.84 7.88 -4.11
C SER A 158 3.23 7.32 -2.82
N ALA A 159 3.64 6.12 -2.40
CA ALA A 159 3.15 5.53 -1.15
C ALA A 159 3.61 6.32 0.08
N SER A 160 4.86 6.81 0.09
CA SER A 160 5.40 7.63 1.19
C SER A 160 4.53 8.86 1.46
N TYR A 161 4.21 9.61 0.40
CA TYR A 161 3.36 10.80 0.53
C TYR A 161 1.90 10.46 0.84
N ASN A 162 1.31 9.47 0.15
CA ASN A 162 -0.09 9.12 0.32
C ASN A 162 -0.40 8.59 1.73
N MET A 163 0.52 7.88 2.38
CA MET A 163 0.36 7.47 3.78
C MET A 163 0.29 8.68 4.72
N ILE A 164 1.11 9.70 4.51
CA ILE A 164 1.12 10.92 5.33
C ILE A 164 -0.15 11.74 5.06
N ILE A 165 -0.56 11.90 3.80
CA ILE A 165 -1.81 12.55 3.41
C ILE A 165 -2.98 11.86 4.12
N HIS A 166 -3.10 10.53 4.01
CA HIS A 166 -4.15 9.78 4.68
C HIS A 166 -4.10 9.92 6.22
N GLY A 167 -2.89 9.95 6.79
CA GLY A 167 -2.69 10.14 8.22
C GLY A 167 -3.20 11.50 8.71
N PHE A 168 -2.90 12.60 8.00
CA PHE A 168 -3.41 13.93 8.32
C PHE A 168 -4.91 14.06 8.04
N CYS A 169 -5.41 13.47 6.94
CA CYS A 169 -6.84 13.43 6.66
C CYS A 169 -7.64 12.79 7.80
N LYS A 170 -7.15 11.69 8.39
CA LYS A 170 -7.76 11.04 9.56
C LYS A 170 -7.78 11.90 10.82
N LEU A 171 -6.94 12.93 10.89
CA LEU A 171 -6.90 13.90 11.98
C LEU A 171 -7.71 15.17 11.67
N GLY A 172 -8.31 15.28 10.47
CA GLY A 172 -8.99 16.49 10.01
C GLY A 172 -8.04 17.66 9.72
N ASP A 173 -6.72 17.43 9.70
CA ASP A 173 -5.71 18.46 9.47
C ASP A 173 -5.46 18.64 7.96
N PHE A 174 -6.42 19.26 7.28
CA PHE A 174 -6.37 19.47 5.83
C PHE A 174 -5.33 20.52 5.41
N GLU A 175 -4.95 21.44 6.32
CA GLU A 175 -3.87 22.39 6.07
C GLU A 175 -2.53 21.66 5.92
N SER A 176 -2.24 20.72 6.81
CA SER A 176 -1.04 19.87 6.69
C SER A 176 -1.07 18.98 5.45
N VAL A 177 -2.24 18.49 5.03
CA VAL A 177 -2.37 17.73 3.77
C VAL A 177 -1.98 18.61 2.58
N GLN A 178 -2.45 19.86 2.52
CA GLN A 178 -2.11 20.74 1.42
C GLN A 178 -0.60 20.99 1.36
N LYS A 179 0.05 21.24 2.51
CA LYS A 179 1.52 21.40 2.60
C LYS A 179 2.27 20.16 2.13
N VAL A 180 1.74 18.94 2.38
CA VAL A 180 2.34 17.70 1.89
C VAL A 180 2.19 17.55 0.38
N LEU A 181 1.03 17.94 -0.19
CA LEU A 181 0.82 17.95 -1.64
C LEU A 181 1.73 18.95 -2.36
N GLU A 182 1.87 20.16 -1.82
CA GLU A 182 2.76 21.21 -2.34
C GLU A 182 4.22 20.71 -2.31
N ARG A 183 4.62 20.10 -1.21
CA ARG A 183 5.94 19.48 -1.07
C ARG A 183 6.17 18.36 -2.09
N MET A 184 5.20 17.46 -2.29
CA MET A 184 5.29 16.39 -3.27
C MET A 184 5.55 16.94 -4.68
N LEU A 185 4.95 18.08 -5.03
CA LEU A 185 5.20 18.78 -6.28
C LEU A 185 6.60 19.43 -6.31
N ALA A 186 7.02 20.04 -5.21
CA ALA A 186 8.31 20.74 -5.11
C ALA A 186 9.50 19.78 -5.12
N ASP A 187 9.39 18.65 -4.41
CA ASP A 187 10.44 17.62 -4.34
C ASP A 187 10.69 16.96 -5.72
N GLY A 188 9.65 16.91 -6.58
CA GLY A 188 9.77 16.44 -7.96
C GLY A 188 10.06 14.94 -8.13
N TYR A 189 10.08 14.17 -7.04
CA TYR A 189 10.28 12.70 -7.11
C TYR A 189 9.10 12.00 -7.74
N VAL A 190 7.90 12.41 -7.37
CA VAL A 190 6.63 11.87 -7.88
C VAL A 190 5.56 12.97 -7.89
N ALA A 191 4.67 12.92 -8.87
CA ALA A 191 3.53 13.83 -8.92
C ALA A 191 2.35 13.29 -8.10
N PRO A 192 1.55 14.16 -7.45
CA PRO A 192 0.29 13.77 -6.85
C PRO A 192 -0.62 13.09 -7.88
N CYS A 193 -1.11 11.91 -7.54
CA CYS A 193 -1.97 11.10 -8.41
C CYS A 193 -3.45 11.20 -7.97
N SER A 194 -4.32 10.52 -8.70
CA SER A 194 -5.75 10.48 -8.36
C SER A 194 -6.01 10.02 -6.92
N ILE A 195 -5.22 9.07 -6.41
CA ILE A 195 -5.36 8.56 -5.03
C ILE A 195 -5.17 9.69 -4.01
N SER A 196 -4.13 10.54 -4.17
CA SER A 196 -3.85 11.66 -3.26
C SER A 196 -5.05 12.61 -3.15
N TYR A 197 -5.60 13.02 -4.29
CA TYR A 197 -6.72 13.96 -4.36
C TYR A 197 -8.05 13.35 -3.93
N ILE A 198 -8.32 12.10 -4.35
CA ILE A 198 -9.55 11.39 -3.99
C ILE A 198 -9.60 11.11 -2.49
N THR A 199 -8.48 10.71 -1.88
CA THR A 199 -8.41 10.50 -0.43
C THR A 199 -8.75 11.79 0.33
N LEU A 200 -8.14 12.91 -0.06
CA LEU A 200 -8.43 14.22 0.55
C LEU A 200 -9.89 14.61 0.37
N PHE A 201 -10.42 14.48 -0.85
CA PHE A 201 -11.83 14.79 -1.17
C PHE A 201 -12.80 13.97 -0.30
N GLN A 202 -12.60 12.65 -0.20
CA GLN A 202 -13.44 11.77 0.61
C GLN A 202 -13.46 12.18 2.09
N HIS A 203 -12.30 12.54 2.63
CA HIS A 203 -12.22 12.98 4.03
C HIS A 203 -12.87 14.36 4.24
N MET A 204 -12.68 15.32 3.32
CA MET A 204 -13.35 16.63 3.40
C MET A 204 -14.87 16.48 3.40
N VAL A 205 -15.41 15.61 2.55
CA VAL A 205 -16.86 15.35 2.51
C VAL A 205 -17.33 14.72 3.82
N LYS A 206 -16.59 13.76 4.36
CA LYS A 206 -16.92 13.07 5.61
C LYS A 206 -16.93 14.01 6.82
N GLU A 207 -16.00 14.96 6.86
CA GLU A 207 -15.87 15.93 7.95
C GLU A 207 -16.78 17.17 7.76
N GLY A 208 -17.59 17.22 6.68
CA GLY A 208 -18.50 18.32 6.41
C GLY A 208 -17.86 19.59 5.83
N GLU A 209 -16.61 19.50 5.40
CA GLU A 209 -15.86 20.61 4.78
C GLU A 209 -16.29 20.79 3.30
N PHE A 210 -17.58 21.03 3.07
CA PHE A 210 -18.18 20.97 1.73
C PHE A 210 -17.65 22.04 0.76
N ASP A 211 -17.23 23.21 1.24
CA ASP A 211 -16.62 24.24 0.38
C ASP A 211 -15.25 23.81 -0.13
N SER A 212 -14.43 23.28 0.75
CA SER A 212 -13.12 22.74 0.42
C SER A 212 -13.25 21.51 -0.48
N ALA A 213 -14.22 20.63 -0.17
CA ALA A 213 -14.54 19.45 -0.97
C ALA A 213 -15.03 19.82 -2.38
N LEU A 214 -15.85 20.88 -2.53
CA LEU A 214 -16.30 21.36 -3.84
C LEU A 214 -15.12 21.82 -4.71
N ASN A 215 -14.18 22.56 -4.14
CA ASN A 215 -12.98 23.01 -4.85
C ASN A 215 -12.12 21.81 -5.26
N MET A 216 -11.94 20.85 -4.36
CA MET A 216 -11.21 19.63 -4.64
C MET A 216 -11.89 18.77 -5.72
N CYS A 217 -13.22 18.66 -5.68
CA CYS A 217 -14.01 17.98 -6.71
C CYS A 217 -13.80 18.62 -8.09
N LYS A 218 -13.84 19.96 -8.18
CA LYS A 218 -13.58 20.69 -9.43
C LYS A 218 -12.18 20.39 -9.97
N GLU A 219 -11.17 20.32 -9.11
CA GLU A 219 -9.80 19.99 -9.50
C GLU A 219 -9.66 18.54 -10.00
N ILE A 220 -10.26 17.58 -9.30
CA ILE A 220 -10.30 16.17 -9.71
C ILE A 220 -10.94 16.03 -11.11
N ILE A 221 -12.07 16.73 -11.32
CA ILE A 221 -12.77 16.77 -12.59
C ILE A 221 -11.89 17.43 -13.67
N ARG A 222 -11.22 18.54 -13.37
CA ARG A 222 -10.31 19.22 -14.30
C ARG A 222 -9.17 18.32 -14.79
N ARG A 223 -8.65 17.48 -13.89
CA ARG A 223 -7.62 16.49 -14.18
C ARG A 223 -8.14 15.23 -14.92
N LYS A 224 -9.42 15.19 -15.27
CA LYS A 224 -10.10 14.08 -15.95
C LYS A 224 -10.17 12.79 -15.10
N TRP A 225 -10.00 12.87 -13.79
CA TRP A 225 -10.23 11.76 -12.88
C TRP A 225 -11.71 11.66 -12.52
N VAL A 226 -12.13 10.47 -12.12
CA VAL A 226 -13.52 10.19 -11.69
C VAL A 226 -13.52 9.98 -10.18
N PRO A 227 -14.17 10.86 -9.40
CA PRO A 227 -14.33 10.67 -7.98
C PRO A 227 -15.24 9.47 -7.67
N PRO A 228 -15.08 8.80 -6.52
CA PRO A 228 -16.00 7.75 -6.08
C PRO A 228 -17.43 8.28 -5.93
N PHE A 229 -18.39 7.45 -6.35
CA PHE A 229 -19.81 7.81 -6.34
C PHE A 229 -20.30 8.25 -4.94
N GLU A 230 -19.98 7.47 -3.91
CA GLU A 230 -20.39 7.73 -2.52
C GLU A 230 -19.92 9.10 -2.00
N ALA A 231 -18.68 9.49 -2.34
CA ALA A 231 -18.14 10.78 -1.95
C ALA A 231 -18.81 11.93 -2.71
N MET A 232 -19.18 11.70 -3.97
CA MET A 232 -19.91 12.68 -4.77
C MET A 232 -21.34 12.87 -4.28
N ASP A 233 -22.03 11.79 -3.94
CA ASP A 233 -23.37 11.81 -3.33
C ASP A 233 -23.34 12.57 -2.00
N GLY A 234 -22.36 12.27 -1.13
CA GLY A 234 -22.15 13.00 0.12
C GLY A 234 -21.89 14.49 -0.08
N LEU A 235 -21.07 14.86 -1.08
CA LEU A 235 -20.84 16.27 -1.41
C LEU A 235 -22.13 16.97 -1.84
N VAL A 236 -22.91 16.38 -2.74
CA VAL A 236 -24.16 16.98 -3.25
C VAL A 236 -25.17 17.17 -2.12
N LYS A 237 -25.38 16.17 -1.26
CA LYS A 237 -26.25 16.25 -0.09
C LYS A 237 -25.78 17.36 0.86
N GLY A 238 -24.49 17.38 1.20
CA GLY A 238 -23.93 18.40 2.08
C GLY A 238 -24.01 19.81 1.52
N LEU A 239 -23.83 20.01 0.21
CA LEU A 239 -24.02 21.32 -0.43
C LEU A 239 -25.48 21.80 -0.35
N VAL A 240 -26.45 20.87 -0.48
CA VAL A 240 -27.88 21.21 -0.30
C VAL A 240 -28.16 21.61 1.16
N GLU A 241 -27.62 20.86 2.14
CA GLU A 241 -27.76 21.17 3.57
C GLU A 241 -27.24 22.57 3.94
N ILE A 242 -26.12 22.99 3.36
CA ILE A 242 -25.56 24.33 3.56
C ILE A 242 -26.14 25.40 2.59
N SER A 243 -27.28 25.09 1.98
CA SER A 243 -28.04 26.00 1.07
C SER A 243 -27.28 26.41 -0.21
N LYS A 244 -26.27 25.62 -0.65
CA LYS A 244 -25.53 25.85 -1.89
C LYS A 244 -26.07 25.00 -3.06
N VAL A 245 -27.38 25.09 -3.28
CA VAL A 245 -28.12 24.28 -4.25
C VAL A 245 -27.58 24.42 -5.68
N GLU A 246 -27.22 25.63 -6.10
CA GLU A 246 -26.69 25.86 -7.46
C GLU A 246 -25.34 25.20 -7.67
N ALA A 247 -24.48 25.17 -6.64
CA ALA A 247 -23.22 24.44 -6.71
C ALA A 247 -23.45 22.92 -6.78
N ALA A 248 -24.43 22.39 -6.05
CA ALA A 248 -24.84 20.99 -6.13
C ALA A 248 -25.31 20.62 -7.55
N LYS A 249 -26.17 21.45 -8.16
CA LYS A 249 -26.62 21.25 -9.55
C LYS A 249 -25.46 21.25 -10.54
N GLU A 250 -24.51 22.19 -10.40
CA GLU A 250 -23.31 22.25 -11.27
C GLU A 250 -22.50 20.96 -11.20
N VAL A 251 -22.31 20.40 -10.00
CA VAL A 251 -21.59 19.14 -9.78
C VAL A 251 -22.32 17.99 -10.46
N VAL A 252 -23.63 17.87 -10.26
CA VAL A 252 -24.49 16.83 -10.88
C VAL A 252 -24.41 16.89 -12.40
N GLU A 253 -24.58 18.07 -13.00
CA GLU A 253 -24.52 18.24 -14.45
C GLU A 253 -23.15 17.88 -15.05
N LYS A 254 -22.07 18.24 -14.38
CA LYS A 254 -20.71 17.86 -14.82
C LYS A 254 -20.48 16.36 -14.77
N MET A 255 -21.03 15.68 -13.77
CA MET A 255 -20.90 14.23 -13.63
C MET A 255 -21.75 13.48 -14.65
N LYS A 256 -22.99 13.90 -14.92
CA LYS A 256 -23.82 13.30 -15.97
C LYS A 256 -23.13 13.26 -17.32
N LYS A 257 -22.44 14.33 -17.70
CA LYS A 257 -21.70 14.40 -18.98
C LYS A 257 -20.50 13.44 -19.06
N ARG A 258 -20.04 12.93 -17.94
CA ARG A 258 -18.84 12.08 -17.87
C ARG A 258 -19.13 10.62 -17.64
N LEU A 259 -20.22 10.31 -16.97
CA LEU A 259 -20.58 8.92 -16.64
C LEU A 259 -21.28 8.26 -17.82
N LYS A 260 -20.98 6.96 -18.04
CA LYS A 260 -21.59 6.12 -19.07
C LYS A 260 -22.03 4.79 -18.44
N GLY A 261 -23.08 4.18 -18.99
CA GLY A 261 -23.58 2.87 -18.54
C GLY A 261 -24.17 2.90 -17.12
N ASN A 262 -24.06 1.80 -16.39
CA ASN A 262 -24.68 1.59 -15.07
C ASN A 262 -24.38 2.72 -14.04
N ALA A 263 -23.19 3.35 -14.12
CA ALA A 263 -22.84 4.47 -13.26
C ALA A 263 -23.72 5.71 -13.53
N ALA A 264 -24.10 5.96 -14.77
CA ALA A 264 -25.01 7.05 -15.12
C ALA A 264 -26.45 6.77 -14.62
N ASP A 265 -26.87 5.50 -14.62
CA ASP A 265 -28.22 5.14 -14.17
C ASP A 265 -28.33 5.23 -12.63
N SER A 266 -27.32 4.81 -11.89
CA SER A 266 -27.25 5.01 -10.43
C SER A 266 -27.34 6.50 -10.08
N TRP A 267 -26.70 7.36 -10.87
CA TRP A 267 -26.71 8.80 -10.64
C TRP A 267 -28.08 9.42 -10.91
N LYS A 268 -28.81 8.97 -11.94
CA LYS A 268 -30.20 9.41 -12.24
C LYS A 268 -31.15 9.10 -11.09
N THR A 269 -31.01 7.92 -10.48
CA THR A 269 -31.84 7.49 -9.33
C THR A 269 -31.59 8.40 -8.11
N HIS A 270 -30.32 8.73 -7.85
CA HIS A 270 -29.97 9.64 -6.76
C HIS A 270 -30.41 11.08 -7.02
N GLU A 271 -30.29 11.57 -8.24
CA GLU A 271 -30.74 12.91 -8.62
C GLU A 271 -32.23 13.09 -8.40
N ALA A 272 -33.05 12.09 -8.74
CA ALA A 272 -34.50 12.13 -8.53
C ALA A 272 -34.89 12.17 -7.02
N ALA A 273 -33.98 11.77 -6.12
CA ALA A 273 -34.17 11.77 -4.67
C ALA A 273 -33.64 13.06 -4.00
N LEU A 274 -32.89 13.90 -4.72
CA LEU A 274 -32.37 15.16 -4.18
C LEU A 274 -33.41 16.29 -4.34
N PRO A 275 -33.56 17.15 -3.35
CA PRO A 275 -34.43 18.33 -3.45
C PRO A 275 -33.78 19.43 -4.29
N LEU A 276 -33.53 19.14 -5.58
CA LEU A 276 -32.88 20.03 -6.53
C LEU A 276 -33.90 20.82 -7.36
#